data_9b76d2e38b0592f30f54972a2a787bdf
#
_entry.id   9b76d2e38b0592f30f54972a2a787bdf
#
_cell.length_a   1.000
_cell.length_b   1.000
_cell.length_c   1.000
_cell.angle_alpha   90.00
_cell.angle_beta   90.00
_cell.angle_gamma   90.00
#
_symmetry.space_group_name_H-M   'P 1'
#
loop_
_entity.id
_entity.type
_entity.pdbx_description
1 polymer ?
#
loop_
_entity_poly.entity_id
_entity_poly.type
_entity_poly.pdbx_seq_one_letter_code
_entity_poly.pdbx_strand_id
1 'polypeptide(L)'
;MKNIYCITFGLIVTLLLFTSSCAKRGTITGGSKDTIAPKIISSNPENFNTNFKGNEIRIVFDELIKVKNINKQLIISPPFKTQPIIIPQGSASKFISVKILDTLKPNTTYSFNFGQSITDNNEGNPYSQFKYVFSTGSYIDSLTLVGKIKDAYEEKPDNFVSIQLYDAPTFKDSTIYKETPLYVTNTLDSLKFFAFENIKAGAYKIIALKDKNNNYKFDPKTDKIAFLEQTITLPNDTLYELELFKEKTTFKAEKPIQQSNNKFYMGFQGNPEKATIIATTGSETIPVKMTKFPDKGKDSIQLFIPTIQADSLQFTVKNGDYSKTFTSKVKEFKQTDSLEIQSTQRNLNFRDALIVKTKTPLVNIDKSKINLMDKDSVALDFSFEYQEYQQEIVFDFKKEENQKYTLNFLPEAVQDFYNTKNDSLSFSFTTKALSDYGNLNVTVKNANRFPYILQILTDKGEVVASESRENNESVYFESIEPRIYTLRIIYDDNKNGIWDTGNYLEKKQAEQIIYYSKKIDVRANWDVEQEFRIGE
;
A
#
# COMPACT_ATOMS: atom_id res chain seq x y z
N MET A 1 47.16 71.04 18.44
CA MET A 1 46.07 70.06 18.61
C MET A 1 45.72 69.27 17.32
N LYS A 2 45.81 69.81 16.10
CA LYS A 2 45.50 69.07 14.87
C LYS A 2 46.36 67.83 14.59
N ASN A 3 47.65 67.86 14.98
CA ASN A 3 48.55 66.73 14.68
C ASN A 3 48.34 65.51 15.60
N ILE A 4 47.79 65.69 16.80
CA ILE A 4 47.47 64.58 17.71
C ILE A 4 46.29 63.74 17.20
N TYR A 5 45.27 64.40 16.62
CA TYR A 5 44.11 63.69 16.06
C TYR A 5 44.47 62.85 14.80
N CYS A 6 45.43 63.32 13.99
CA CYS A 6 45.91 62.54 12.84
C CYS A 6 46.71 61.32 13.28
N ILE A 7 47.49 61.41 14.34
CA ILE A 7 48.27 60.29 14.87
C ILE A 7 47.37 59.25 15.55
N THR A 8 46.38 59.72 16.34
CA THR A 8 45.41 58.79 16.96
C THR A 8 44.48 58.15 15.94
N PHE A 9 44.06 58.86 14.90
CA PHE A 9 43.28 58.28 13.81
C PHE A 9 44.07 57.25 12.98
N GLY A 10 45.34 57.54 12.70
CA GLY A 10 46.28 56.58 12.08
C GLY A 10 46.47 55.30 12.90
N LEU A 11 46.62 55.44 14.22
CA LEU A 11 46.79 54.28 15.11
C LEU A 11 45.52 53.42 15.21
N ILE A 12 44.31 54.06 15.21
CA ILE A 12 43.06 53.32 15.23
C ILE A 12 42.83 52.59 13.91
N VAL A 13 43.15 53.19 12.76
CA VAL A 13 43.02 52.53 11.45
C VAL A 13 44.00 51.35 11.32
N THR A 14 45.22 51.49 11.87
CA THR A 14 46.18 50.41 11.85
C THR A 14 45.77 49.28 12.78
N LEU A 15 45.17 49.57 13.95
CA LEU A 15 44.64 48.57 14.88
C LEU A 15 43.44 47.79 14.27
N LEU A 16 42.59 48.48 13.52
CA LEU A 16 41.47 47.85 12.82
C LEU A 16 41.89 46.90 11.66
N LEU A 17 43.03 47.15 11.02
CA LEU A 17 43.60 46.30 9.98
C LEU A 17 44.19 44.98 10.52
N PHE A 18 44.57 44.92 11.82
CA PHE A 18 45.09 43.71 12.46
C PHE A 18 43.99 42.80 13.02
N THR A 19 42.73 43.23 13.08
CA THR A 19 41.62 42.39 13.59
C THR A 19 40.92 41.53 12.53
N SER A 20 41.26 41.65 11.26
CA SER A 20 40.70 40.82 10.18
C SER A 20 41.51 39.52 9.97
N SER A 21 41.81 38.83 11.08
CA SER A 21 42.29 37.46 10.98
C SER A 21 41.07 36.53 10.70
N CYS A 22 40.82 36.25 9.44
CA CYS A 22 39.98 35.13 9.04
C CYS A 22 40.69 33.83 9.42
N ALA A 23 40.50 33.37 10.62
CA ALA A 23 40.80 31.98 10.93
C ALA A 23 39.88 31.11 10.08
N LYS A 24 40.38 30.56 8.98
CA LYS A 24 39.75 29.41 8.32
C LYS A 24 39.65 28.34 9.42
N ARG A 25 38.41 28.11 9.91
CA ARG A 25 38.13 26.87 10.64
C ARG A 25 38.39 25.75 9.64
N GLY A 26 39.56 25.14 9.73
CA GLY A 26 39.79 23.86 9.05
C GLY A 26 38.77 22.90 9.61
N THR A 27 37.81 22.50 8.77
CA THR A 27 37.06 21.27 9.03
C THR A 27 38.12 20.19 9.15
N ILE A 28 38.20 19.57 10.32
CA ILE A 28 38.98 18.36 10.51
C ILE A 28 38.37 17.36 9.52
N THR A 29 38.99 17.21 8.35
CA THR A 29 38.72 16.10 7.46
C THR A 29 39.33 14.90 8.17
N GLY A 30 38.48 14.13 8.86
CA GLY A 30 38.86 12.82 9.37
C GLY A 30 39.49 11.99 8.25
N GLY A 31 40.20 10.93 8.57
CA GLY A 31 40.70 9.96 7.60
C GLY A 31 39.62 9.45 6.65
N SER A 32 39.98 8.65 5.66
CA SER A 32 39.04 7.99 4.77
C SER A 32 37.97 7.29 5.61
N LYS A 33 36.68 7.49 5.22
CA LYS A 33 35.54 6.84 5.87
C LYS A 33 35.75 5.33 5.87
N ASP A 34 35.63 4.69 7.04
CA ASP A 34 35.67 3.23 7.12
C ASP A 34 34.46 2.64 6.40
N THR A 35 34.70 1.63 5.58
CA THR A 35 33.67 0.89 4.82
C THR A 35 33.69 -0.60 5.16
N ILE A 36 34.49 -1.00 6.15
CA ILE A 36 34.65 -2.39 6.54
C ILE A 36 33.60 -2.71 7.61
N ALA A 37 32.93 -3.82 7.43
CA ALA A 37 32.00 -4.33 8.44
C ALA A 37 32.76 -4.97 9.62
N PRO A 38 32.21 -4.94 10.85
CA PRO A 38 32.81 -5.61 12.01
C PRO A 38 32.97 -7.10 11.76
N LYS A 39 34.01 -7.72 12.35
CA LYS A 39 34.29 -9.17 12.21
C LYS A 39 34.08 -9.88 13.53
N ILE A 40 33.58 -11.12 13.47
CA ILE A 40 33.45 -11.99 14.63
C ILE A 40 34.82 -12.57 14.98
N ILE A 41 35.23 -12.41 16.22
CA ILE A 41 36.44 -13.01 16.79
C ILE A 41 36.15 -14.40 17.35
N SER A 42 35.04 -14.53 18.09
CA SER A 42 34.66 -15.78 18.74
C SER A 42 33.17 -15.80 19.08
N SER A 43 32.63 -16.97 19.31
CA SER A 43 31.34 -17.17 19.94
C SER A 43 31.41 -18.27 21.00
N ASN A 44 30.59 -18.12 22.02
CA ASN A 44 30.49 -19.12 23.10
C ASN A 44 28.99 -19.40 23.38
N PRO A 45 28.49 -20.62 23.13
CA PRO A 45 29.17 -21.73 22.43
C PRO A 45 29.61 -21.34 21.01
N GLU A 46 30.48 -22.14 20.39
CA GLU A 46 30.88 -21.93 19.00
C GLU A 46 29.69 -22.04 18.05
N ASN A 47 29.73 -21.29 16.95
CA ASN A 47 28.75 -21.41 15.88
C ASN A 47 28.78 -22.83 15.30
N PHE A 48 27.64 -23.37 14.92
CA PHE A 48 27.43 -24.77 14.53
C PHE A 48 27.70 -25.80 15.65
N ASN A 49 27.48 -25.41 16.90
CA ASN A 49 27.59 -26.29 18.06
C ASN A 49 26.46 -27.34 18.07
N THR A 50 26.78 -28.55 18.50
CA THR A 50 25.82 -29.62 18.74
C THR A 50 25.66 -29.93 20.22
N ASN A 51 24.61 -30.67 20.59
CA ASN A 51 24.29 -31.02 21.99
C ASN A 51 24.21 -29.75 22.90
N PHE A 52 23.68 -28.65 22.36
CA PHE A 52 23.50 -27.42 23.07
C PHE A 52 22.56 -27.59 24.26
N LYS A 53 23.03 -27.25 25.47
CA LYS A 53 22.29 -27.38 26.73
C LYS A 53 22.14 -26.04 27.47
N GLY A 54 22.78 -24.99 26.96
CA GLY A 54 22.74 -23.65 27.54
C GLY A 54 21.46 -22.89 27.21
N ASN A 55 21.37 -21.69 27.76
CA ASN A 55 20.34 -20.72 27.43
C ASN A 55 20.91 -19.36 27.06
N GLU A 56 22.22 -19.25 26.89
CA GLU A 56 22.91 -18.01 26.54
C GLU A 56 23.94 -18.26 25.44
N ILE A 57 24.01 -17.32 24.51
CA ILE A 57 24.96 -17.28 23.40
C ILE A 57 25.65 -15.92 23.48
N ARG A 58 26.99 -15.93 23.43
CA ARG A 58 27.81 -14.71 23.41
C ARG A 58 28.65 -14.68 22.14
N ILE A 59 28.58 -13.58 21.39
CA ILE A 59 29.31 -13.38 20.14
C ILE A 59 30.18 -12.13 20.30
N VAL A 60 31.49 -12.25 20.08
CA VAL A 60 32.49 -11.19 20.28
C VAL A 60 33.02 -10.69 18.96
N PHE A 61 33.12 -9.38 18.82
CA PHE A 61 33.58 -8.66 17.63
C PHE A 61 34.93 -7.98 17.85
N ASP A 62 35.66 -7.71 16.77
CA ASP A 62 36.93 -7.01 16.75
C ASP A 62 36.79 -5.54 17.16
N GLU A 63 35.65 -4.94 16.88
CA GLU A 63 35.37 -3.53 17.17
C GLU A 63 34.06 -3.32 17.94
N LEU A 64 33.73 -2.06 18.24
CA LEU A 64 32.44 -1.69 18.85
C LEU A 64 31.32 -1.76 17.83
N ILE A 65 30.30 -2.53 18.16
CA ILE A 65 29.08 -2.71 17.33
C ILE A 65 27.86 -2.09 18.01
N LYS A 66 26.86 -1.80 17.20
CA LYS A 66 25.48 -1.48 17.62
C LYS A 66 24.51 -2.48 17.04
N VAL A 67 23.45 -2.77 17.79
CA VAL A 67 22.33 -3.59 17.32
C VAL A 67 21.16 -2.66 16.98
N LYS A 68 20.79 -2.61 15.69
CA LYS A 68 19.73 -1.75 15.17
C LYS A 68 18.55 -2.56 14.65
N ASN A 69 17.34 -2.08 14.89
CA ASN A 69 16.10 -2.66 14.35
C ASN A 69 15.97 -4.19 14.55
N ILE A 70 16.52 -4.71 15.66
CA ILE A 70 16.62 -6.16 15.91
C ILE A 70 15.26 -6.86 15.81
N ASN A 71 14.18 -6.23 16.29
CA ASN A 71 12.82 -6.79 16.27
C ASN A 71 12.27 -7.03 14.86
N LYS A 72 12.82 -6.36 13.83
CA LYS A 72 12.45 -6.56 12.42
C LYS A 72 13.43 -7.46 11.68
N GLN A 73 14.68 -7.45 12.07
CA GLN A 73 15.78 -8.08 11.35
C GLN A 73 16.09 -9.49 11.85
N LEU A 74 15.84 -9.77 13.13
CA LEU A 74 16.14 -11.08 13.70
C LEU A 74 15.09 -12.10 13.34
N ILE A 75 15.54 -13.16 12.69
CA ILE A 75 14.72 -14.31 12.34
C ILE A 75 15.24 -15.52 13.09
N ILE A 76 14.40 -16.14 13.89
CA ILE A 76 14.71 -17.35 14.66
C ILE A 76 13.90 -18.51 14.08
N SER A 77 14.58 -19.53 13.63
CA SER A 77 13.94 -20.72 13.04
C SER A 77 14.45 -22.01 13.71
N PRO A 78 13.59 -22.84 14.28
CA PRO A 78 12.16 -22.68 14.58
C PRO A 78 11.86 -21.44 15.44
N PRO A 79 10.69 -20.79 15.24
CA PRO A 79 10.36 -19.57 15.99
C PRO A 79 10.10 -19.86 17.47
N PHE A 80 10.50 -18.93 18.31
CA PHE A 80 10.23 -18.96 19.74
C PHE A 80 8.85 -18.38 20.07
N LYS A 81 8.24 -18.84 21.16
CA LYS A 81 7.03 -18.24 21.72
C LYS A 81 7.34 -16.90 22.42
N THR A 82 8.49 -16.85 23.10
CA THR A 82 8.97 -15.68 23.81
C THR A 82 10.25 -15.19 23.17
N GLN A 83 10.29 -13.92 22.76
CA GLN A 83 11.50 -13.35 22.17
C GLN A 83 12.67 -13.40 23.14
N PRO A 84 13.89 -13.74 22.67
CA PRO A 84 15.08 -13.75 23.50
C PRO A 84 15.48 -12.32 23.92
N ILE A 85 16.18 -12.21 25.03
CA ILE A 85 16.79 -10.93 25.44
C ILE A 85 18.13 -10.81 24.70
N ILE A 86 18.30 -9.71 23.97
CA ILE A 86 19.52 -9.40 23.23
C ILE A 86 20.16 -8.14 23.80
N ILE A 87 21.44 -8.22 24.11
CA ILE A 87 22.26 -7.12 24.62
C ILE A 87 23.45 -6.94 23.65
N PRO A 88 23.83 -5.70 23.26
CA PRO A 88 23.37 -4.42 23.79
C PRO A 88 22.04 -3.95 23.18
N GLN A 89 21.29 -3.14 23.93
CA GLN A 89 20.15 -2.39 23.44
C GLN A 89 20.48 -0.89 23.51
N GLY A 90 20.66 -0.27 22.33
CA GLY A 90 20.88 1.19 22.21
C GLY A 90 22.29 1.69 22.54
N SER A 91 23.17 0.91 23.16
CA SER A 91 24.56 1.23 23.42
C SER A 91 25.53 0.47 22.52
N ALA A 92 26.76 0.94 22.37
CA ALA A 92 27.81 0.20 21.68
C ALA A 92 28.45 -0.85 22.61
N SER A 93 28.86 -1.98 22.05
CA SER A 93 29.54 -3.07 22.75
C SER A 93 30.47 -3.83 21.82
N LYS A 94 31.48 -4.50 22.33
CA LYS A 94 32.28 -5.47 21.56
C LYS A 94 31.67 -6.87 21.50
N PHE A 95 30.48 -7.07 22.04
CA PHE A 95 29.84 -8.37 22.05
C PHE A 95 28.30 -8.24 21.94
N ILE A 96 27.66 -9.28 21.44
CA ILE A 96 26.23 -9.52 21.57
C ILE A 96 26.04 -10.71 22.53
N SER A 97 25.14 -10.58 23.49
CA SER A 97 24.61 -11.68 24.30
C SER A 97 23.15 -11.91 23.93
N VAL A 98 22.80 -13.16 23.65
CA VAL A 98 21.43 -13.62 23.36
C VAL A 98 21.02 -14.58 24.47
N LYS A 99 20.07 -14.18 25.31
CA LYS A 99 19.51 -15.03 26.36
C LYS A 99 18.19 -15.63 25.90
N ILE A 100 18.16 -16.94 25.71
CA ILE A 100 17.01 -17.72 25.32
C ILE A 100 16.09 -17.90 26.54
N LEU A 101 14.80 -17.58 26.36
CA LEU A 101 13.79 -17.67 27.42
C LEU A 101 12.89 -18.90 27.26
N ASP A 102 12.78 -19.40 26.03
CA ASP A 102 11.96 -20.57 25.72
C ASP A 102 12.67 -21.89 26.05
N THR A 103 11.87 -22.93 26.28
CA THR A 103 12.37 -24.31 26.36
C THR A 103 12.68 -24.83 24.96
N LEU A 104 13.92 -25.20 24.73
CA LEU A 104 14.37 -25.75 23.45
C LEU A 104 13.83 -27.15 23.24
N LYS A 105 13.36 -27.43 22.01
CA LYS A 105 12.93 -28.78 21.60
C LYS A 105 14.13 -29.70 21.47
N PRO A 106 14.01 -30.99 21.86
CA PRO A 106 15.10 -31.94 21.68
C PRO A 106 15.34 -32.26 20.21
N ASN A 107 16.58 -32.63 19.88
CA ASN A 107 17.01 -33.03 18.52
C ASN A 107 16.58 -32.01 17.44
N THR A 108 16.77 -30.74 17.70
CA THR A 108 16.30 -29.63 16.84
C THR A 108 17.44 -28.67 16.54
N THR A 109 17.62 -28.37 15.27
CA THR A 109 18.54 -27.32 14.80
C THR A 109 17.83 -25.98 14.85
N TYR A 110 18.46 -25.00 15.51
CA TYR A 110 18.03 -23.60 15.60
C TYR A 110 18.96 -22.70 14.81
N SER A 111 18.40 -21.76 14.08
CA SER A 111 19.13 -20.72 13.36
C SER A 111 18.66 -19.33 13.80
N PHE A 112 19.60 -18.45 14.13
CA PHE A 112 19.39 -17.03 14.43
C PHE A 112 19.99 -16.22 13.30
N ASN A 113 19.18 -15.70 12.40
CA ASN A 113 19.60 -14.81 11.34
C ASN A 113 19.42 -13.37 11.79
N PHE A 114 20.51 -12.63 11.94
CA PHE A 114 20.51 -11.25 12.40
C PHE A 114 20.23 -10.22 11.29
N GLY A 115 20.08 -10.65 10.04
CA GLY A 115 19.81 -9.77 8.90
C GLY A 115 20.88 -8.69 8.77
N GLN A 116 20.47 -7.43 8.83
CA GLN A 116 21.35 -6.26 8.81
C GLN A 116 21.37 -5.52 10.15
N SER A 117 20.99 -6.18 11.24
CA SER A 117 20.86 -5.52 12.55
C SER A 117 22.20 -5.20 13.21
N ILE A 118 23.25 -5.94 12.90
CA ILE A 118 24.59 -5.75 13.48
C ILE A 118 25.36 -4.76 12.61
N THR A 119 25.75 -3.61 13.19
CA THR A 119 26.50 -2.59 12.46
C THR A 119 27.69 -2.14 13.31
N ASP A 120 28.77 -1.63 12.67
CA ASP A 120 29.79 -0.91 13.44
C ASP A 120 29.17 0.31 14.13
N ASN A 121 29.86 0.80 15.17
CA ASN A 121 29.36 1.90 15.98
C ASN A 121 29.47 3.26 15.28
N ASN A 122 30.49 3.47 14.46
CA ASN A 122 30.88 4.79 13.95
C ASN A 122 30.18 5.11 12.64
N GLU A 123 30.42 4.34 11.60
CA GLU A 123 29.92 4.56 10.24
C GLU A 123 28.60 3.86 9.98
N GLY A 124 28.30 2.80 10.72
CA GLY A 124 27.08 2.01 10.59
C GLY A 124 27.15 0.95 9.49
N ASN A 125 28.35 0.48 9.10
CA ASN A 125 28.53 -0.58 8.13
C ASN A 125 27.92 -1.89 8.67
N PRO A 126 26.98 -2.53 7.95
CA PRO A 126 26.31 -3.72 8.45
C PRO A 126 27.15 -4.97 8.26
N TYR A 127 27.20 -5.83 9.27
CA TYR A 127 27.61 -7.23 9.12
C TYR A 127 26.41 -8.04 8.63
N SER A 128 26.23 -8.05 7.32
CA SER A 128 25.02 -8.54 6.67
C SER A 128 24.83 -10.04 6.78
N GLN A 129 23.61 -10.48 7.05
CA GLN A 129 23.13 -11.86 6.97
C GLN A 129 23.90 -12.85 7.87
N PHE A 130 24.44 -12.38 8.99
CA PHE A 130 25.07 -13.28 9.95
C PHE A 130 24.05 -14.26 10.52
N LYS A 131 24.42 -15.54 10.50
CA LYS A 131 23.63 -16.63 11.08
C LYS A 131 24.43 -17.32 12.17
N TYR A 132 23.81 -17.47 13.33
CA TYR A 132 24.28 -18.32 14.40
C TYR A 132 23.40 -19.57 14.45
N VAL A 133 24.02 -20.74 14.29
CA VAL A 133 23.31 -22.02 14.19
C VAL A 133 23.79 -22.93 15.31
N PHE A 134 22.88 -23.66 15.94
CA PHE A 134 23.19 -24.71 16.89
C PHE A 134 22.15 -25.83 16.86
N SER A 135 22.47 -26.98 17.39
CA SER A 135 21.54 -28.10 17.54
C SER A 135 21.50 -28.58 18.99
N THR A 136 20.29 -28.88 19.47
CA THR A 136 20.10 -29.61 20.75
C THR A 136 20.37 -31.12 20.62
N GLY A 137 20.50 -31.63 19.40
CA GLY A 137 20.86 -32.99 19.07
C GLY A 137 22.34 -33.13 18.73
N SER A 138 22.74 -34.32 18.30
CA SER A 138 24.12 -34.68 17.98
C SER A 138 24.58 -34.24 16.58
N TYR A 139 23.69 -33.69 15.76
CA TYR A 139 23.98 -33.23 14.40
C TYR A 139 23.20 -31.97 14.08
N ILE A 140 23.61 -31.25 13.05
CA ILE A 140 22.94 -30.10 12.49
C ILE A 140 22.25 -30.51 11.20
N ASP A 141 20.97 -30.19 11.08
CA ASP A 141 20.22 -30.40 9.84
C ASP A 141 20.83 -29.57 8.70
N SER A 142 20.87 -30.07 7.46
CA SER A 142 21.62 -29.46 6.36
C SER A 142 20.82 -29.20 5.10
N LEU A 143 19.52 -29.58 5.07
CA LEU A 143 18.72 -29.37 3.87
C LEU A 143 18.33 -27.92 3.70
N THR A 144 18.14 -27.54 2.44
CA THR A 144 17.74 -26.19 2.04
C THR A 144 16.45 -26.23 1.21
N LEU A 145 15.69 -25.13 1.26
CA LEU A 145 14.56 -24.87 0.38
C LEU A 145 14.62 -23.42 -0.05
N VAL A 146 14.57 -23.17 -1.35
CA VAL A 146 14.70 -21.84 -1.92
C VAL A 146 13.47 -21.46 -2.73
N GLY A 147 13.21 -20.18 -2.83
CA GLY A 147 12.10 -19.65 -3.61
C GLY A 147 12.16 -18.17 -3.82
N LYS A 148 11.15 -17.65 -4.53
CA LYS A 148 10.96 -16.23 -4.78
C LYS A 148 9.53 -15.80 -4.45
N ILE A 149 9.39 -14.51 -4.12
CA ILE A 149 8.13 -13.86 -3.81
C ILE A 149 7.79 -12.90 -4.93
N LYS A 150 6.53 -12.92 -5.35
CA LYS A 150 5.88 -11.91 -6.17
C LYS A 150 4.68 -11.34 -5.43
N ASP A 151 4.21 -10.19 -5.88
CA ASP A 151 2.90 -9.67 -5.50
C ASP A 151 1.92 -9.92 -6.67
N ALA A 152 0.68 -10.31 -6.35
CA ALA A 152 -0.32 -10.64 -7.35
C ALA A 152 -0.89 -9.38 -8.05
N TYR A 153 -0.79 -8.22 -7.41
CA TYR A 153 -1.34 -6.97 -7.94
C TYR A 153 -0.29 -5.91 -8.26
N GLU A 154 0.76 -5.80 -7.44
CA GLU A 154 1.79 -4.77 -7.56
C GLU A 154 2.98 -5.26 -8.39
N GLU A 155 3.60 -4.34 -9.15
CA GLU A 155 4.82 -4.64 -9.92
C GLU A 155 5.99 -5.10 -9.04
N LYS A 156 6.07 -4.54 -7.84
CA LYS A 156 7.14 -4.82 -6.87
C LYS A 156 6.59 -5.63 -5.70
N PRO A 157 7.25 -6.72 -5.31
CA PRO A 157 6.85 -7.47 -4.14
C PRO A 157 7.08 -6.65 -2.86
N ASP A 158 6.32 -6.99 -1.83
CA ASP A 158 6.54 -6.48 -0.47
C ASP A 158 7.91 -6.91 0.05
N ASN A 159 8.54 -6.06 0.87
CA ASN A 159 9.68 -6.43 1.71
C ASN A 159 9.20 -7.01 3.06
N PHE A 160 10.09 -7.61 3.81
CA PHE A 160 9.79 -8.26 5.10
C PHE A 160 8.60 -9.23 5.02
N VAL A 161 8.61 -10.08 3.99
CA VAL A 161 7.65 -11.18 3.86
C VAL A 161 8.15 -12.34 4.69
N SER A 162 7.33 -12.84 5.61
CA SER A 162 7.59 -14.03 6.39
C SER A 162 7.19 -15.26 5.60
N ILE A 163 8.12 -16.18 5.35
CA ILE A 163 7.86 -17.47 4.72
C ILE A 163 7.88 -18.53 5.82
N GLN A 164 6.89 -19.40 5.82
CA GLN A 164 6.56 -20.30 6.91
C GLN A 164 6.42 -21.73 6.37
N LEU A 165 7.05 -22.69 7.05
CA LEU A 165 6.85 -24.11 6.78
C LEU A 165 6.11 -24.76 7.94
N TYR A 166 5.08 -25.52 7.59
CA TYR A 166 4.29 -26.33 8.51
C TYR A 166 4.47 -27.81 8.16
N ASP A 167 4.45 -28.66 9.17
CA ASP A 167 4.49 -30.12 8.99
C ASP A 167 3.23 -30.58 8.25
N ALA A 168 3.38 -31.16 7.06
CA ALA A 168 2.24 -31.50 6.20
C ALA A 168 1.29 -32.54 6.80
N PRO A 169 1.76 -33.62 7.48
CA PRO A 169 0.89 -34.61 8.12
C PRO A 169 -0.07 -34.05 9.16
N THR A 170 0.33 -32.99 9.88
CA THR A 170 -0.47 -32.42 10.98
C THR A 170 -1.21 -31.13 10.57
N PHE A 171 -0.90 -30.60 9.39
CA PHE A 171 -1.44 -29.33 8.91
C PHE A 171 -2.94 -29.38 8.62
N LYS A 172 -3.63 -28.35 9.09
CA LYS A 172 -5.05 -28.07 8.79
C LYS A 172 -5.17 -26.64 8.31
N ASP A 173 -6.21 -26.30 7.54
CA ASP A 173 -6.42 -24.94 7.06
C ASP A 173 -6.54 -23.92 8.20
N SER A 174 -7.02 -24.34 9.36
CA SER A 174 -7.09 -23.48 10.55
C SER A 174 -5.74 -23.23 11.23
N THR A 175 -4.70 -23.99 10.90
CA THR A 175 -3.37 -23.92 11.54
C THR A 175 -2.76 -22.52 11.38
N ILE A 176 -2.80 -21.95 10.19
CA ILE A 176 -2.21 -20.62 9.90
C ILE A 176 -2.80 -19.47 10.73
N TYR A 177 -4.01 -19.62 11.26
CA TYR A 177 -4.67 -18.62 12.09
C TYR A 177 -4.34 -18.74 13.58
N LYS A 178 -3.89 -19.93 14.03
CA LYS A 178 -3.83 -20.28 15.47
C LYS A 178 -2.43 -20.65 15.93
N GLU A 179 -1.66 -21.31 15.09
CA GLU A 179 -0.41 -21.95 15.46
C GLU A 179 0.80 -21.25 14.84
N THR A 180 1.96 -21.40 15.47
CA THR A 180 3.22 -20.93 14.91
C THR A 180 3.79 -22.01 13.96
N PRO A 181 4.49 -21.60 12.89
CA PRO A 181 5.10 -22.52 11.95
C PRO A 181 6.22 -23.37 12.57
N LEU A 182 6.56 -24.46 11.89
CA LEU A 182 7.71 -25.29 12.27
C LEU A 182 9.04 -24.59 11.95
N TYR A 183 9.16 -23.99 10.77
CA TYR A 183 10.30 -23.17 10.35
C TYR A 183 9.84 -21.85 9.76
N VAL A 184 10.68 -20.84 9.87
CA VAL A 184 10.41 -19.50 9.34
C VAL A 184 11.68 -18.91 8.73
N THR A 185 11.50 -18.19 7.62
CA THR A 185 12.49 -17.30 7.02
C THR A 185 11.82 -16.01 6.56
N ASN A 186 12.58 -15.05 6.02
CA ASN A 186 12.04 -13.75 5.64
C ASN A 186 12.81 -13.18 4.46
N THR A 187 12.15 -12.40 3.59
CA THR A 187 12.79 -11.72 2.47
C THR A 187 13.60 -10.47 2.87
N LEU A 188 13.50 -10.01 4.12
CA LEU A 188 14.14 -8.80 4.63
C LEU A 188 13.84 -7.53 3.82
N ASP A 189 14.78 -6.57 3.77
CA ASP A 189 14.53 -5.20 3.30
C ASP A 189 14.25 -5.07 1.80
N SER A 190 14.76 -5.97 0.96
CA SER A 190 14.63 -5.83 -0.51
C SER A 190 14.82 -7.12 -1.28
N LEU A 191 14.89 -8.23 -0.62
CA LEU A 191 15.13 -9.52 -1.27
C LEU A 191 13.82 -10.07 -1.84
N LYS A 192 13.82 -10.36 -3.14
CA LYS A 192 12.74 -11.11 -3.80
C LYS A 192 12.83 -12.62 -3.55
N PHE A 193 14.00 -13.09 -3.10
CA PHE A 193 14.30 -14.48 -2.86
C PHE A 193 14.31 -14.77 -1.37
N PHE A 194 13.96 -16.00 -1.03
CA PHE A 194 14.07 -16.54 0.31
C PHE A 194 14.80 -17.89 0.29
N ALA A 195 15.44 -18.21 1.41
CA ALA A 195 16.04 -19.50 1.63
C ALA A 195 15.74 -19.98 3.05
N PHE A 196 15.29 -21.20 3.18
CA PHE A 196 15.42 -21.98 4.41
C PHE A 196 16.71 -22.75 4.34
N GLU A 197 17.43 -22.77 5.43
CA GLU A 197 18.63 -23.55 5.61
C GLU A 197 18.51 -24.31 6.93
N ASN A 198 19.28 -25.38 7.07
CA ASN A 198 19.32 -26.16 8.29
C ASN A 198 17.95 -26.75 8.69
N ILE A 199 17.21 -27.27 7.72
CA ILE A 199 15.92 -27.92 7.93
C ILE A 199 16.00 -29.41 7.73
N LYS A 200 15.07 -30.16 8.34
CA LYS A 200 15.00 -31.63 8.26
C LYS A 200 14.41 -32.12 6.95
N ALA A 201 14.71 -33.33 6.58
CA ALA A 201 13.94 -34.06 5.59
C ALA A 201 12.50 -34.27 6.08
N GLY A 202 11.53 -34.11 5.18
CA GLY A 202 10.12 -34.24 5.53
C GLY A 202 9.19 -33.66 4.47
N ALA A 203 7.90 -33.69 4.78
CA ALA A 203 6.83 -33.15 3.96
C ALA A 203 6.28 -31.87 4.61
N TYR A 204 6.19 -30.80 3.82
CA TYR A 204 5.86 -29.47 4.32
C TYR A 204 4.74 -28.79 3.52
N LYS A 205 3.94 -27.98 4.20
CA LYS A 205 3.12 -26.94 3.59
C LYS A 205 3.82 -25.60 3.74
N ILE A 206 3.85 -24.82 2.64
CA ILE A 206 4.50 -23.51 2.60
C ILE A 206 3.46 -22.41 2.51
N ILE A 207 3.61 -21.41 3.35
CA ILE A 207 2.78 -20.19 3.41
C ILE A 207 3.72 -19.00 3.46
N ALA A 208 3.42 -17.94 2.71
CA ALA A 208 4.08 -16.65 2.89
C ALA A 208 3.08 -15.62 3.37
N LEU A 209 3.49 -14.80 4.31
CA LEU A 209 2.66 -13.74 4.90
C LEU A 209 3.39 -12.39 4.84
N LYS A 210 2.70 -11.35 4.36
CA LYS A 210 3.03 -9.99 4.75
C LYS A 210 2.39 -9.72 6.11
N ASP A 211 3.01 -10.25 7.14
CA ASP A 211 2.53 -10.23 8.53
C ASP A 211 2.78 -8.84 9.15
N LYS A 212 1.73 -8.04 9.31
CA LYS A 212 1.83 -6.71 9.92
C LYS A 212 1.99 -6.73 11.44
N ASN A 213 1.54 -7.81 12.07
CA ASN A 213 1.55 -7.96 13.52
C ASN A 213 2.80 -8.67 14.05
N ASN A 214 3.62 -9.26 13.16
CA ASN A 214 4.81 -10.07 13.45
C ASN A 214 4.51 -11.21 14.44
N ASN A 215 3.39 -11.90 14.25
CA ASN A 215 2.94 -12.97 15.12
C ASN A 215 2.91 -14.35 14.45
N TYR A 216 3.34 -14.42 13.18
CA TYR A 216 3.33 -15.62 12.34
C TYR A 216 1.95 -16.24 12.14
N LYS A 217 0.88 -15.48 12.33
CA LYS A 217 -0.50 -15.89 12.13
C LYS A 217 -1.17 -15.02 11.09
N PHE A 218 -1.96 -15.66 10.25
CA PHE A 218 -2.66 -14.93 9.19
C PHE A 218 -3.88 -14.18 9.75
N ASP A 219 -3.90 -12.86 9.55
CA ASP A 219 -5.07 -12.01 9.75
C ASP A 219 -5.54 -11.46 8.39
N PRO A 220 -6.67 -11.96 7.83
CA PRO A 220 -7.17 -11.49 6.54
C PRO A 220 -7.42 -9.99 6.46
N LYS A 221 -7.61 -9.32 7.61
CA LYS A 221 -7.83 -7.88 7.65
C LYS A 221 -6.58 -7.07 7.34
N THR A 222 -5.42 -7.50 7.82
CA THR A 222 -4.19 -6.72 7.79
C THR A 222 -3.18 -7.28 6.82
N ASP A 223 -3.13 -8.60 6.66
CA ASP A 223 -2.05 -9.31 6.02
C ASP A 223 -2.33 -9.64 4.56
N LYS A 224 -1.27 -9.82 3.75
CA LYS A 224 -1.34 -10.54 2.48
C LYS A 224 -0.87 -11.97 2.71
N ILE A 225 -1.36 -12.90 1.90
CA ILE A 225 -1.01 -14.32 1.95
C ILE A 225 -0.58 -14.82 0.58
N ALA A 226 0.34 -15.78 0.56
CA ALA A 226 0.61 -16.67 -0.57
C ALA A 226 0.73 -18.10 -0.08
N PHE A 227 0.32 -19.06 -0.88
CA PHE A 227 0.36 -20.46 -0.55
C PHE A 227 0.52 -21.33 -1.80
N LEU A 228 1.04 -22.54 -1.59
CA LEU A 228 0.99 -23.61 -2.59
C LEU A 228 0.06 -24.70 -2.09
N GLU A 229 -0.79 -25.20 -2.98
CA GLU A 229 -1.70 -26.32 -2.65
C GLU A 229 -0.91 -27.63 -2.46
N GLN A 230 0.12 -27.83 -3.28
CA GLN A 230 0.95 -29.03 -3.22
C GLN A 230 1.76 -29.12 -1.93
N THR A 231 2.01 -30.33 -1.50
CA THR A 231 2.94 -30.62 -0.42
C THR A 231 4.37 -30.65 -0.98
N ILE A 232 5.27 -29.98 -0.27
CA ILE A 232 6.71 -29.95 -0.60
C ILE A 232 7.39 -31.06 0.15
N THR A 233 8.08 -31.99 -0.54
CA THR A 233 8.89 -33.05 0.08
C THR A 233 10.36 -32.71 -0.10
N LEU A 234 11.12 -32.71 0.99
CA LEU A 234 12.57 -32.52 0.98
C LEU A 234 13.31 -33.85 1.24
N PRO A 235 14.47 -34.04 0.58
CA PRO A 235 15.20 -33.12 -0.30
C PRO A 235 14.60 -32.97 -1.70
N ASN A 236 14.69 -31.78 -2.29
CA ASN A 236 14.43 -31.49 -3.71
C ASN A 236 15.20 -30.24 -4.14
N ASP A 237 15.31 -30.01 -5.46
CA ASP A 237 16.04 -28.89 -6.06
C ASP A 237 15.09 -27.87 -6.73
N THR A 238 13.82 -27.83 -6.33
CA THR A 238 12.81 -26.96 -6.93
C THR A 238 12.95 -25.53 -6.40
N LEU A 239 12.96 -24.55 -7.31
CA LEU A 239 12.79 -23.15 -6.97
C LEU A 239 11.29 -22.81 -6.91
N TYR A 240 10.78 -22.55 -5.72
CA TYR A 240 9.36 -22.26 -5.51
C TYR A 240 9.06 -20.77 -5.75
N GLU A 241 7.91 -20.51 -6.37
CA GLU A 241 7.40 -19.15 -6.52
C GLU A 241 6.10 -19.01 -5.72
N LEU A 242 6.01 -17.96 -4.91
CA LEU A 242 4.87 -17.61 -4.09
C LEU A 242 4.37 -16.23 -4.47
N GLU A 243 3.09 -16.11 -4.73
CA GLU A 243 2.46 -14.88 -5.19
C GLU A 243 1.51 -14.35 -4.11
N LEU A 244 1.89 -13.21 -3.50
CA LEU A 244 1.17 -12.59 -2.39
C LEU A 244 -0.07 -11.86 -2.88
N PHE A 245 -1.21 -12.13 -2.27
CA PHE A 245 -2.44 -11.39 -2.50
C PHE A 245 -3.10 -10.99 -1.19
N LYS A 246 -3.92 -9.95 -1.25
CA LYS A 246 -4.79 -9.51 -0.16
C LYS A 246 -6.18 -10.07 -0.40
N GLU A 247 -6.71 -10.86 0.53
CA GLU A 247 -8.07 -11.39 0.42
C GLU A 247 -9.13 -10.29 0.47
N LYS A 248 -10.23 -10.49 -0.23
CA LYS A 248 -11.45 -9.71 -0.01
C LYS A 248 -12.03 -10.08 1.36
N THR A 249 -12.12 -9.12 2.23
CA THR A 249 -12.75 -9.34 3.54
C THR A 249 -14.27 -9.34 3.42
N THR A 250 -14.94 -10.21 4.18
CA THR A 250 -16.41 -10.19 4.28
C THR A 250 -16.88 -8.86 4.87
N PHE A 251 -18.03 -8.37 4.38
CA PHE A 251 -18.58 -7.12 4.88
C PHE A 251 -18.92 -7.21 6.37
N LYS A 252 -18.49 -6.20 7.12
CA LYS A 252 -18.87 -5.95 8.51
C LYS A 252 -18.98 -4.46 8.73
N ALA A 253 -20.08 -4.00 9.31
CA ALA A 253 -20.26 -2.62 9.68
C ALA A 253 -19.84 -2.37 11.13
N GLU A 254 -19.38 -1.17 11.39
CA GLU A 254 -19.14 -0.62 12.73
C GLU A 254 -20.33 0.25 13.14
N LYS A 255 -20.40 0.60 14.43
CA LYS A 255 -21.46 1.46 14.96
C LYS A 255 -21.37 2.85 14.32
N PRO A 256 -22.47 3.38 13.72
CA PRO A 256 -22.52 4.74 13.22
C PRO A 256 -22.27 5.78 14.32
N ILE A 257 -21.44 6.78 14.03
CA ILE A 257 -21.08 7.87 14.93
C ILE A 257 -21.51 9.19 14.30
N GLN A 258 -22.31 9.96 15.02
CA GLN A 258 -22.80 11.27 14.56
C GLN A 258 -21.66 12.27 14.42
N GLN A 259 -21.68 13.04 13.33
CA GLN A 259 -20.67 14.05 12.98
C GLN A 259 -21.25 15.46 12.89
N SER A 260 -22.53 15.57 12.54
CA SER A 260 -23.28 16.84 12.48
C SER A 260 -24.75 16.55 12.81
N ASN A 261 -25.61 17.55 12.82
CA ASN A 261 -27.04 17.37 13.09
C ASN A 261 -27.73 16.40 12.11
N ASN A 262 -27.20 16.25 10.93
CA ASN A 262 -27.83 15.52 9.83
C ASN A 262 -26.91 14.50 9.15
N LYS A 263 -25.76 14.14 9.79
CA LYS A 263 -24.79 13.19 9.21
C LYS A 263 -24.13 12.30 10.24
N PHE A 264 -23.98 11.01 9.90
CA PHE A 264 -23.22 10.02 10.64
C PHE A 264 -22.11 9.45 9.74
N TYR A 265 -21.01 8.99 10.37
CA TYR A 265 -20.00 8.16 9.74
C TYR A 265 -20.12 6.74 10.24
N MET A 266 -19.97 5.77 9.34
CA MET A 266 -19.98 4.35 9.68
C MET A 266 -18.73 3.70 9.10
N GLY A 267 -17.87 3.17 9.97
CA GLY A 267 -16.74 2.32 9.57
C GLY A 267 -17.23 0.97 9.05
N PHE A 268 -16.45 0.37 8.15
CA PHE A 268 -16.77 -0.94 7.61
C PHE A 268 -15.50 -1.74 7.26
N GLN A 269 -15.70 -3.01 6.98
CA GLN A 269 -14.75 -3.92 6.32
C GLN A 269 -15.44 -4.53 5.10
N GLY A 270 -14.70 -4.90 4.10
CA GLY A 270 -15.25 -5.45 2.85
C GLY A 270 -15.84 -4.35 1.96
N ASN A 271 -16.77 -4.73 1.07
CA ASN A 271 -17.39 -3.79 0.14
C ASN A 271 -18.75 -3.30 0.67
N PRO A 272 -18.91 -1.98 0.94
CA PRO A 272 -20.15 -1.40 1.44
C PRO A 272 -21.16 -1.02 0.34
N GLU A 273 -20.79 -1.01 -0.94
CA GLU A 273 -21.63 -0.44 -2.03
C GLU A 273 -23.00 -1.10 -2.13
N LYS A 274 -23.09 -2.39 -1.83
CA LYS A 274 -24.35 -3.14 -1.83
C LYS A 274 -25.07 -3.14 -0.48
N ALA A 275 -24.57 -2.40 0.51
CA ALA A 275 -25.20 -2.36 1.81
C ALA A 275 -26.51 -1.56 1.76
N THR A 276 -27.51 -2.05 2.47
CA THR A 276 -28.77 -1.34 2.72
C THR A 276 -28.81 -0.93 4.18
N ILE A 277 -29.12 0.34 4.44
CA ILE A 277 -29.15 0.92 5.78
C ILE A 277 -30.53 1.51 6.03
N ILE A 278 -31.15 1.08 7.11
CA ILE A 278 -32.46 1.56 7.58
C ILE A 278 -32.21 2.20 8.95
N ALA A 279 -32.63 3.45 9.12
CA ALA A 279 -32.63 4.12 10.42
C ALA A 279 -34.06 4.20 10.98
N THR A 280 -34.20 3.98 12.28
CA THR A 280 -35.51 4.10 12.96
C THR A 280 -35.37 4.81 14.31
N THR A 281 -36.41 5.55 14.71
CA THR A 281 -36.59 6.06 16.07
C THR A 281 -37.97 5.65 16.58
N GLY A 282 -38.01 4.84 17.63
CA GLY A 282 -39.27 4.17 18.00
C GLY A 282 -39.83 3.34 16.85
N SER A 283 -41.06 3.62 16.42
CA SER A 283 -41.72 2.98 15.27
C SER A 283 -41.54 3.75 13.93
N GLU A 284 -40.92 4.92 13.96
CA GLU A 284 -40.78 5.76 12.80
C GLU A 284 -39.49 5.40 12.00
N THR A 285 -39.65 5.27 10.67
CA THR A 285 -38.52 5.06 9.77
C THR A 285 -37.98 6.40 9.27
N ILE A 286 -36.69 6.62 9.45
CA ILE A 286 -35.99 7.83 9.04
C ILE A 286 -35.29 7.57 7.72
N PRO A 287 -35.50 8.39 6.66
CA PRO A 287 -34.82 8.23 5.39
C PRO A 287 -33.30 8.42 5.55
N VAL A 288 -32.53 7.53 4.92
CA VAL A 288 -31.05 7.54 4.95
C VAL A 288 -30.54 7.55 3.52
N LYS A 289 -29.58 8.43 3.23
CA LYS A 289 -28.75 8.39 2.03
C LYS A 289 -27.33 7.99 2.41
N MET A 290 -26.84 6.92 1.79
CA MET A 290 -25.49 6.40 1.98
C MET A 290 -24.57 6.87 0.87
N THR A 291 -23.44 7.46 1.22
CA THR A 291 -22.43 7.90 0.26
C THR A 291 -21.02 7.52 0.68
N LYS A 292 -20.12 7.52 -0.29
CA LYS A 292 -18.70 7.27 -0.07
C LYS A 292 -18.06 8.36 0.79
N PHE A 293 -17.10 8.00 1.63
CA PHE A 293 -16.30 8.97 2.35
C PHE A 293 -15.40 9.74 1.36
N PRO A 294 -15.28 11.08 1.46
CA PRO A 294 -14.56 11.88 0.47
C PRO A 294 -13.05 11.61 0.44
N ASP A 295 -12.44 11.25 1.59
CA ASP A 295 -11.01 10.99 1.66
C ASP A 295 -10.69 9.60 1.12
N LYS A 296 -9.72 9.51 0.23
CA LYS A 296 -9.23 8.24 -0.31
C LYS A 296 -8.63 7.36 0.81
N GLY A 297 -8.92 6.06 0.78
CA GLY A 297 -8.32 5.06 1.67
C GLY A 297 -8.87 4.98 3.08
N LYS A 298 -10.00 5.64 3.37
CA LYS A 298 -10.73 5.44 4.64
C LYS A 298 -11.84 4.43 4.46
N ASP A 299 -11.83 3.37 5.27
CA ASP A 299 -12.87 2.34 5.33
C ASP A 299 -14.09 2.87 6.11
N SER A 300 -14.70 3.94 5.58
CA SER A 300 -15.86 4.61 6.16
C SER A 300 -16.81 5.09 5.08
N ILE A 301 -18.09 5.17 5.41
CA ILE A 301 -19.15 5.76 4.59
C ILE A 301 -19.87 6.86 5.37
N GLN A 302 -20.50 7.77 4.62
CA GLN A 302 -21.34 8.82 5.16
C GLN A 302 -22.81 8.38 5.10
N LEU A 303 -23.55 8.63 6.15
CA LEU A 303 -24.99 8.42 6.26
C LEU A 303 -25.64 9.77 6.50
N PHE A 304 -26.37 10.28 5.50
CA PHE A 304 -27.13 11.51 5.59
C PHE A 304 -28.57 11.20 6.02
N ILE A 305 -29.07 11.93 7.02
CA ILE A 305 -30.42 11.81 7.55
C ILE A 305 -31.02 13.20 7.71
N PRO A 306 -32.36 13.38 7.73
CA PRO A 306 -32.96 14.63 8.17
C PRO A 306 -32.52 15.00 9.59
N THR A 307 -32.54 16.28 9.92
CA THR A 307 -32.37 16.71 11.31
C THR A 307 -33.57 16.21 12.13
N ILE A 308 -33.31 15.49 13.20
CA ILE A 308 -34.33 14.87 14.03
C ILE A 308 -34.13 15.25 15.50
N GLN A 309 -35.25 15.25 16.25
CA GLN A 309 -35.26 15.39 17.70
C GLN A 309 -35.55 14.00 18.31
N ALA A 310 -34.50 13.29 18.72
CA ALA A 310 -34.57 12.00 19.35
C ALA A 310 -33.33 11.78 20.21
N ASP A 311 -33.42 10.94 21.25
CA ASP A 311 -32.26 10.60 22.07
C ASP A 311 -31.31 9.62 21.38
N SER A 312 -31.86 8.79 20.51
CA SER A 312 -31.08 7.78 19.77
C SER A 312 -31.78 7.32 18.49
N LEU A 313 -30.95 6.81 17.57
CA LEU A 313 -31.36 6.13 16.34
C LEU A 313 -30.89 4.68 16.35
N GLN A 314 -31.72 3.81 15.81
CA GLN A 314 -31.35 2.42 15.49
C GLN A 314 -31.04 2.33 14.00
N PHE A 315 -29.80 1.92 13.67
CA PHE A 315 -29.36 1.67 12.31
C PHE A 315 -29.29 0.17 12.06
N THR A 316 -30.17 -0.34 11.22
CA THR A 316 -30.11 -1.73 10.74
C THR A 316 -29.38 -1.77 9.42
N VAL A 317 -28.21 -2.43 9.42
CA VAL A 317 -27.32 -2.56 8.26
C VAL A 317 -27.39 -3.98 7.72
N LYS A 318 -27.69 -4.13 6.43
CA LYS A 318 -27.76 -5.42 5.73
C LYS A 318 -26.83 -5.39 4.51
N ASN A 319 -26.10 -6.50 4.26
CA ASN A 319 -25.30 -6.70 3.04
C ASN A 319 -25.13 -8.20 2.80
N GLY A 320 -25.84 -8.77 1.84
CA GLY A 320 -25.96 -10.21 1.68
C GLY A 320 -26.48 -10.86 2.96
N ASP A 321 -25.76 -11.84 3.47
CA ASP A 321 -26.10 -12.56 4.72
C ASP A 321 -25.81 -11.76 5.99
N TYR A 322 -25.08 -10.65 5.88
CA TYR A 322 -24.80 -9.80 7.03
C TYR A 322 -26.01 -8.96 7.40
N SER A 323 -26.42 -9.04 8.67
CA SER A 323 -27.45 -8.16 9.23
C SER A 323 -27.10 -7.81 10.68
N LYS A 324 -27.07 -6.52 10.99
CA LYS A 324 -26.80 -6.05 12.36
C LYS A 324 -27.46 -4.71 12.61
N THR A 325 -28.03 -4.57 13.82
CA THR A 325 -28.60 -3.32 14.31
C THR A 325 -27.70 -2.67 15.35
N PHE A 326 -27.50 -1.37 15.21
CA PHE A 326 -26.70 -0.54 16.10
C PHE A 326 -27.57 0.58 16.68
N THR A 327 -27.43 0.87 17.95
CA THR A 327 -28.07 2.03 18.57
C THR A 327 -27.03 3.15 18.72
N SER A 328 -27.25 4.28 18.06
CA SER A 328 -26.40 5.47 18.13
C SER A 328 -27.13 6.60 18.85
N LYS A 329 -26.44 7.24 19.81
CA LYS A 329 -26.99 8.41 20.50
C LYS A 329 -27.03 9.59 19.52
N VAL A 330 -28.11 10.38 19.61
CA VAL A 330 -28.26 11.66 18.90
C VAL A 330 -27.88 12.78 19.86
N LYS A 331 -27.12 13.74 19.36
CA LYS A 331 -26.68 14.93 20.08
C LYS A 331 -26.92 16.14 19.20
N GLU A 332 -27.13 17.28 19.82
CA GLU A 332 -27.15 18.55 19.11
C GLU A 332 -25.73 19.01 18.78
N PHE A 333 -25.54 19.41 17.53
CA PHE A 333 -24.28 19.96 17.01
C PHE A 333 -24.51 21.41 16.57
N LYS A 334 -23.47 22.21 16.63
CA LYS A 334 -23.49 23.58 16.06
C LYS A 334 -23.51 23.58 14.53
N GLN A 335 -23.12 22.45 13.90
CA GLN A 335 -22.97 22.32 12.46
C GLN A 335 -24.04 21.41 11.87
N THR A 336 -24.62 21.90 10.78
CA THR A 336 -25.51 21.13 9.89
C THR A 336 -24.91 21.18 8.50
N ASP A 337 -24.83 20.02 7.83
CA ASP A 337 -24.36 19.97 6.46
C ASP A 337 -25.42 20.50 5.50
N SER A 338 -24.99 21.26 4.50
CA SER A 338 -25.84 21.87 3.47
C SER A 338 -25.23 21.69 2.08
N LEU A 339 -26.02 21.96 1.06
CA LEU A 339 -25.60 21.86 -0.33
C LEU A 339 -24.39 22.77 -0.61
N GLU A 340 -23.31 22.15 -1.04
CA GLU A 340 -22.16 22.81 -1.65
C GLU A 340 -21.84 22.07 -2.94
N ILE A 341 -21.56 22.81 -4.00
CA ILE A 341 -21.28 22.30 -5.34
C ILE A 341 -19.90 22.80 -5.76
N GLN A 342 -19.03 21.89 -6.15
CA GLN A 342 -17.64 22.21 -6.46
C GLN A 342 -17.16 21.46 -7.71
N SER A 343 -16.32 22.11 -8.50
CA SER A 343 -15.47 21.45 -9.49
C SER A 343 -14.03 21.89 -9.27
N THR A 344 -13.14 20.91 -9.18
CA THR A 344 -11.69 21.16 -9.01
C THR A 344 -10.94 21.13 -10.32
N GLN A 345 -11.59 20.70 -11.41
CA GLN A 345 -11.00 20.59 -12.74
C GLN A 345 -10.91 21.99 -13.37
N ARG A 346 -9.71 22.43 -13.69
CA ARG A 346 -9.45 23.66 -14.48
C ARG A 346 -9.03 23.32 -15.90
N ASN A 347 -8.27 22.23 -16.06
CA ASN A 347 -7.91 21.66 -17.34
C ASN A 347 -8.66 20.34 -17.48
N LEU A 348 -9.28 20.13 -18.62
CA LEU A 348 -10.01 18.92 -18.95
C LEU A 348 -9.30 18.21 -20.10
N ASN A 349 -8.76 17.03 -19.83
CA ASN A 349 -8.17 16.21 -20.87
C ASN A 349 -9.25 15.55 -21.72
N PHE A 350 -8.90 15.16 -22.94
CA PHE A 350 -9.88 14.56 -23.87
C PHE A 350 -10.47 13.26 -23.33
N ARG A 351 -9.69 12.49 -22.57
CA ARG A 351 -10.12 11.22 -21.97
C ARG A 351 -10.89 11.37 -20.65
N ASP A 352 -10.81 12.53 -20.01
CA ASP A 352 -11.42 12.75 -18.70
C ASP A 352 -12.89 13.14 -18.85
N ALA A 353 -13.76 12.65 -17.98
CA ALA A 353 -15.09 13.20 -17.80
C ALA A 353 -15.02 14.52 -17.01
N LEU A 354 -15.94 15.44 -17.28
CA LEU A 354 -16.13 16.62 -16.43
C LEU A 354 -16.94 16.21 -15.21
N ILE A 355 -16.36 16.39 -14.02
CA ILE A 355 -16.97 15.99 -12.75
C ILE A 355 -17.27 17.20 -11.89
N VAL A 356 -18.51 17.27 -11.45
CA VAL A 356 -18.96 18.24 -10.43
C VAL A 356 -19.37 17.47 -9.18
N LYS A 357 -18.78 17.81 -8.05
CA LYS A 357 -19.01 17.15 -6.76
C LYS A 357 -19.98 17.91 -5.90
N THR A 358 -20.78 17.20 -5.13
CA THR A 358 -21.68 17.79 -4.14
C THR A 358 -21.32 17.30 -2.74
N LYS A 359 -21.53 18.14 -1.73
CA LYS A 359 -21.26 17.80 -0.33
C LYS A 359 -22.40 17.00 0.29
N THR A 360 -23.62 17.25 -0.15
CA THR A 360 -24.84 16.56 0.26
C THR A 360 -25.44 15.79 -0.92
N PRO A 361 -26.11 14.65 -0.68
CA PRO A 361 -26.76 13.87 -1.75
C PRO A 361 -27.84 14.70 -2.46
N LEU A 362 -27.91 14.61 -3.78
CA LEU A 362 -28.96 15.25 -4.57
C LEU A 362 -30.17 14.34 -4.68
N VAL A 363 -31.36 14.96 -4.77
CA VAL A 363 -32.63 14.28 -5.00
C VAL A 363 -33.27 14.70 -6.32
N ASN A 364 -32.89 15.86 -6.87
CA ASN A 364 -33.37 16.36 -8.15
C ASN A 364 -32.27 17.12 -8.90
N ILE A 365 -32.22 16.93 -10.23
CA ILE A 365 -31.37 17.68 -11.15
C ILE A 365 -32.22 18.07 -12.36
N ASP A 366 -32.41 19.35 -12.57
CA ASP A 366 -33.15 19.90 -13.70
C ASP A 366 -32.19 20.27 -14.83
N LYS A 367 -32.10 19.40 -15.86
CA LYS A 367 -31.25 19.60 -17.03
C LYS A 367 -31.53 20.93 -17.74
N SER A 368 -32.77 21.40 -17.75
CA SER A 368 -33.16 22.62 -18.47
C SER A 368 -32.55 23.90 -17.84
N LYS A 369 -32.09 23.79 -16.60
CA LYS A 369 -31.43 24.87 -15.86
C LYS A 369 -29.89 24.74 -15.83
N ILE A 370 -29.33 23.81 -16.58
CA ILE A 370 -27.89 23.60 -16.73
C ILE A 370 -27.48 23.93 -18.15
N ASN A 371 -26.52 24.83 -18.33
CA ASN A 371 -26.03 25.25 -19.62
C ASN A 371 -24.53 25.02 -19.71
N LEU A 372 -24.09 24.35 -20.77
CA LEU A 372 -22.68 24.22 -21.14
C LEU A 372 -22.44 25.07 -22.39
N MET A 373 -21.46 25.96 -22.33
CA MET A 373 -21.12 26.88 -23.42
C MET A 373 -19.64 26.80 -23.75
N ASP A 374 -19.31 27.02 -25.00
CA ASP A 374 -17.93 27.19 -25.47
C ASP A 374 -17.42 28.64 -25.24
N LYS A 375 -16.20 28.94 -25.74
CA LYS A 375 -15.56 30.27 -25.62
C LYS A 375 -16.35 31.38 -26.36
N ASP A 376 -17.11 31.01 -27.38
CA ASP A 376 -17.90 31.94 -28.21
C ASP A 376 -19.34 32.06 -27.69
N SER A 377 -19.62 31.53 -26.50
CA SER A 377 -20.94 31.49 -25.84
C SER A 377 -22.00 30.69 -26.61
N VAL A 378 -21.56 29.74 -27.45
CA VAL A 378 -22.46 28.81 -28.13
C VAL A 378 -22.80 27.68 -27.19
N ALA A 379 -24.10 27.37 -27.07
CA ALA A 379 -24.58 26.28 -26.25
C ALA A 379 -24.20 24.93 -26.86
N LEU A 380 -23.70 24.03 -26.03
CA LEU A 380 -23.29 22.69 -26.40
C LEU A 380 -24.27 21.65 -25.85
N ASP A 381 -24.53 20.61 -26.66
CA ASP A 381 -25.24 19.44 -26.19
C ASP A 381 -24.35 18.64 -25.22
N PHE A 382 -24.97 18.15 -24.14
CA PHE A 382 -24.34 17.30 -23.17
C PHE A 382 -25.31 16.28 -22.58
N SER A 383 -24.79 15.18 -22.08
CA SER A 383 -25.47 14.27 -21.17
C SER A 383 -24.83 14.33 -19.80
N PHE A 384 -25.52 13.86 -18.78
CA PHE A 384 -24.93 13.69 -17.46
C PHE A 384 -25.52 12.45 -16.76
N GLU A 385 -24.73 11.91 -15.83
CA GLU A 385 -25.13 10.87 -14.89
C GLU A 385 -24.84 11.34 -13.46
N TYR A 386 -25.80 11.16 -12.54
CA TYR A 386 -25.56 11.41 -11.13
C TYR A 386 -25.20 10.12 -10.42
N GLN A 387 -23.98 10.02 -9.97
CA GLN A 387 -23.45 8.90 -9.19
C GLN A 387 -23.66 9.21 -7.70
N GLU A 388 -24.84 8.80 -7.17
CA GLU A 388 -25.26 9.16 -5.80
C GLU A 388 -24.24 8.72 -4.73
N TYR A 389 -23.71 7.51 -4.86
CA TYR A 389 -22.75 6.99 -3.88
C TYR A 389 -21.45 7.81 -3.84
N GLN A 390 -20.95 8.27 -4.98
CA GLN A 390 -19.78 9.13 -5.11
C GLN A 390 -20.08 10.61 -4.85
N GLN A 391 -21.34 11.02 -4.88
CA GLN A 391 -21.82 12.41 -4.86
C GLN A 391 -21.22 13.23 -6.02
N GLU A 392 -21.21 12.65 -7.22
CA GLU A 392 -20.61 13.22 -8.42
C GLU A 392 -21.64 13.30 -9.54
N ILE A 393 -21.73 14.48 -10.20
CA ILE A 393 -22.40 14.64 -11.48
C ILE A 393 -21.32 14.52 -12.55
N VAL A 394 -21.41 13.49 -13.37
CA VAL A 394 -20.45 13.20 -14.44
C VAL A 394 -21.06 13.68 -15.75
N PHE A 395 -20.46 14.68 -16.39
CA PHE A 395 -20.91 15.24 -17.65
C PHE A 395 -20.13 14.62 -18.81
N ASP A 396 -20.86 14.25 -19.86
CA ASP A 396 -20.31 13.82 -21.14
C ASP A 396 -20.74 14.75 -22.27
N PHE A 397 -19.77 15.23 -23.06
CA PHE A 397 -19.97 16.10 -24.20
C PHE A 397 -18.76 16.03 -25.14
N LYS A 398 -18.96 16.47 -26.39
CA LYS A 398 -17.87 16.52 -27.39
C LYS A 398 -16.90 17.64 -27.04
N LYS A 399 -15.67 17.27 -26.73
CA LYS A 399 -14.59 18.22 -26.46
C LYS A 399 -13.85 18.57 -27.76
N GLU A 400 -13.45 19.82 -27.89
CA GLU A 400 -12.60 20.33 -28.95
C GLU A 400 -11.30 20.89 -28.38
N GLU A 401 -10.26 20.96 -29.20
CA GLU A 401 -8.98 21.47 -28.78
C GLU A 401 -8.96 23.00 -28.61
N ASN A 402 -8.10 23.52 -27.72
CA ASN A 402 -7.91 24.94 -27.49
C ASN A 402 -9.22 25.70 -27.16
N GLN A 403 -10.12 25.02 -26.44
CA GLN A 403 -11.38 25.59 -26.04
C GLN A 403 -11.39 26.02 -24.57
N LYS A 404 -12.25 27.00 -24.29
CA LYS A 404 -12.67 27.34 -22.94
C LYS A 404 -14.16 27.05 -22.84
N TYR A 405 -14.52 26.22 -21.90
CA TYR A 405 -15.89 25.86 -21.61
C TYR A 405 -16.36 26.51 -20.33
N THR A 406 -17.64 26.82 -20.27
CA THR A 406 -18.32 27.34 -19.08
C THR A 406 -19.56 26.51 -18.81
N LEU A 407 -19.61 25.87 -17.65
CA LEU A 407 -20.75 25.12 -17.15
C LEU A 407 -21.48 25.99 -16.11
N ASN A 408 -22.73 26.36 -16.44
CA ASN A 408 -23.57 27.19 -15.59
C ASN A 408 -24.72 26.39 -15.01
N PHE A 409 -24.93 26.51 -13.71
CA PHE A 409 -26.14 26.08 -13.02
C PHE A 409 -26.96 27.33 -12.71
N LEU A 410 -28.14 27.42 -13.29
CA LEU A 410 -29.11 28.49 -12.93
C LEU A 410 -29.68 28.20 -11.53
N PRO A 411 -30.33 29.17 -10.89
CA PRO A 411 -30.99 28.96 -9.61
C PRO A 411 -31.95 27.77 -9.67
N GLU A 412 -31.91 26.93 -8.62
CA GLU A 412 -32.74 25.72 -8.49
C GLU A 412 -32.48 24.66 -9.56
N ALA A 413 -31.31 24.62 -10.17
CA ALA A 413 -30.93 23.57 -11.11
C ALA A 413 -30.73 22.21 -10.40
N VAL A 414 -30.31 22.23 -9.16
CA VAL A 414 -30.20 21.03 -8.32
C VAL A 414 -30.81 21.26 -6.94
N GLN A 415 -31.34 20.18 -6.37
CA GLN A 415 -31.90 20.15 -5.02
C GLN A 415 -31.31 18.98 -4.26
N ASP A 416 -30.84 19.24 -3.04
CA ASP A 416 -30.30 18.19 -2.19
C ASP A 416 -31.36 17.47 -1.35
N PHE A 417 -30.93 16.46 -0.61
CA PHE A 417 -31.75 15.65 0.28
C PHE A 417 -32.46 16.47 1.40
N TYR A 418 -31.99 17.68 1.67
CA TYR A 418 -32.55 18.59 2.67
C TYR A 418 -33.46 19.66 2.09
N ASN A 419 -33.81 19.54 0.80
CA ASN A 419 -34.56 20.51 0.02
C ASN A 419 -33.84 21.83 -0.20
N THR A 420 -32.52 21.89 0.04
CA THR A 420 -31.70 23.05 -0.29
C THR A 420 -31.46 23.08 -1.78
N LYS A 421 -31.66 24.21 -2.40
CA LYS A 421 -31.46 24.44 -3.84
C LYS A 421 -30.23 25.34 -4.04
N ASN A 422 -29.59 25.19 -5.20
CA ASN A 422 -28.46 26.04 -5.55
C ASN A 422 -28.90 27.45 -5.99
N ASP A 423 -28.05 28.42 -5.72
CA ASP A 423 -28.04 29.72 -6.41
C ASP A 423 -27.32 29.58 -7.77
N SER A 424 -27.14 30.69 -8.50
CA SER A 424 -26.37 30.70 -9.74
C SER A 424 -24.90 30.32 -9.47
N LEU A 425 -24.42 29.31 -10.19
CA LEU A 425 -23.03 28.85 -10.12
C LEU A 425 -22.43 28.75 -11.52
N SER A 426 -21.14 29.04 -11.64
CA SER A 426 -20.42 28.95 -12.91
C SER A 426 -19.05 28.30 -12.70
N PHE A 427 -18.72 27.33 -13.53
CA PHE A 427 -17.42 26.65 -13.56
C PHE A 427 -16.79 26.81 -14.94
N SER A 428 -15.51 27.18 -14.97
CA SER A 428 -14.77 27.31 -16.23
C SER A 428 -13.62 26.34 -16.28
N PHE A 429 -13.41 25.71 -17.43
CA PHE A 429 -12.31 24.78 -17.69
C PHE A 429 -11.87 24.90 -19.15
N THR A 430 -10.66 24.45 -19.42
CA THR A 430 -10.03 24.56 -20.75
C THR A 430 -9.52 23.20 -21.22
N THR A 431 -9.52 23.01 -22.53
CA THR A 431 -8.80 21.93 -23.20
C THR A 431 -7.51 22.45 -23.83
N LYS A 432 -6.51 21.59 -23.92
CA LYS A 432 -5.25 21.87 -24.62
C LYS A 432 -5.36 21.55 -26.11
N ALA A 433 -4.34 21.87 -26.89
CA ALA A 433 -4.20 21.40 -28.25
C ALA A 433 -4.04 19.87 -28.28
N LEU A 434 -4.49 19.21 -29.34
CA LEU A 434 -4.24 17.77 -29.55
C LEU A 434 -2.75 17.47 -29.65
N SER A 435 -1.96 18.41 -30.17
CA SER A 435 -0.49 18.30 -30.23
C SER A 435 0.19 18.31 -28.86
N ASP A 436 -0.50 18.69 -27.78
CA ASP A 436 0.02 18.60 -26.40
C ASP A 436 -0.07 17.19 -25.83
N TYR A 437 -0.71 16.27 -26.53
CA TYR A 437 -0.87 14.87 -26.16
C TYR A 437 -0.05 13.95 -27.06
N GLY A 438 0.21 12.75 -26.63
CA GLY A 438 0.74 11.67 -27.46
C GLY A 438 -0.27 10.55 -27.64
N ASN A 439 0.00 9.65 -28.55
CA ASN A 439 -0.79 8.44 -28.75
C ASN A 439 0.07 7.20 -28.52
N LEU A 440 -0.57 6.11 -28.13
CA LEU A 440 0.11 4.84 -27.88
C LEU A 440 -0.67 3.69 -28.50
N ASN A 441 -0.05 2.99 -29.44
CA ASN A 441 -0.58 1.77 -30.02
C ASN A 441 0.13 0.56 -29.41
N VAL A 442 -0.62 -0.31 -28.73
CA VAL A 442 -0.10 -1.48 -28.04
C VAL A 442 -0.55 -2.75 -28.74
N THR A 443 0.41 -3.58 -29.13
CA THR A 443 0.14 -4.94 -29.64
C THR A 443 0.63 -5.95 -28.62
N VAL A 444 -0.30 -6.70 -28.02
CA VAL A 444 0.06 -7.81 -27.12
C VAL A 444 0.33 -9.05 -27.96
N LYS A 445 1.48 -9.70 -27.76
CA LYS A 445 1.87 -10.95 -28.41
C LYS A 445 1.95 -12.10 -27.40
N ASN A 446 1.64 -13.30 -27.88
CA ASN A 446 1.70 -14.54 -27.09
C ASN A 446 0.69 -14.60 -25.92
N ALA A 447 -0.36 -13.76 -25.89
CA ALA A 447 -1.46 -13.99 -24.98
C ALA A 447 -2.18 -15.30 -25.38
N ASN A 448 -2.36 -16.17 -24.41
CA ASN A 448 -2.92 -17.51 -24.61
C ASN A 448 -4.23 -17.75 -23.85
N ARG A 449 -4.70 -16.76 -23.11
CA ARG A 449 -5.99 -16.74 -22.39
C ARG A 449 -6.76 -15.47 -22.69
N PHE A 450 -8.09 -15.57 -22.81
CA PHE A 450 -8.99 -14.47 -23.13
C PHE A 450 -10.30 -14.57 -22.32
N PRO A 451 -10.92 -13.44 -21.95
CA PRO A 451 -10.40 -12.10 -22.17
C PRO A 451 -9.19 -11.77 -21.31
N TYR A 452 -8.45 -10.75 -21.70
CA TYR A 452 -7.51 -10.06 -20.82
C TYR A 452 -7.80 -8.57 -20.80
N ILE A 453 -7.43 -7.91 -19.72
CA ILE A 453 -7.55 -6.45 -19.55
C ILE A 453 -6.17 -5.84 -19.74
N LEU A 454 -6.00 -4.99 -20.77
CA LEU A 454 -4.78 -4.21 -20.98
C LEU A 454 -4.92 -2.87 -20.26
N GLN A 455 -3.97 -2.54 -19.41
CA GLN A 455 -3.97 -1.29 -18.64
C GLN A 455 -2.69 -0.49 -18.84
N ILE A 456 -2.86 0.84 -18.94
CA ILE A 456 -1.79 1.83 -18.87
C ILE A 456 -1.81 2.44 -17.49
N LEU A 457 -0.64 2.47 -16.82
CA LEU A 457 -0.51 2.98 -15.45
C LEU A 457 0.52 4.10 -15.40
N THR A 458 0.30 5.04 -14.49
CA THR A 458 1.31 6.02 -14.08
C THR A 458 2.44 5.31 -13.31
N ASP A 459 3.52 6.04 -13.01
CA ASP A 459 4.61 5.61 -12.12
C ASP A 459 4.16 5.31 -10.67
N LYS A 460 3.00 5.83 -10.29
CA LYS A 460 2.36 5.56 -8.99
C LYS A 460 1.38 4.38 -9.00
N GLY A 461 1.23 3.70 -10.16
CA GLY A 461 0.30 2.58 -10.31
C GLY A 461 -1.16 2.99 -10.54
N GLU A 462 -1.45 4.28 -10.79
CA GLU A 462 -2.80 4.75 -11.10
C GLU A 462 -3.15 4.36 -12.53
N VAL A 463 -4.32 3.77 -12.74
CA VAL A 463 -4.81 3.36 -14.07
C VAL A 463 -5.26 4.61 -14.84
N VAL A 464 -4.66 4.83 -16.00
CA VAL A 464 -4.97 5.93 -16.93
C VAL A 464 -5.93 5.48 -18.01
N ALA A 465 -5.73 4.26 -18.51
CA ALA A 465 -6.60 3.65 -19.51
C ALA A 465 -6.70 2.14 -19.29
N SER A 466 -7.84 1.56 -19.62
CA SER A 466 -8.13 0.14 -19.42
C SER A 466 -9.02 -0.35 -20.55
N GLU A 467 -8.60 -1.43 -21.24
CA GLU A 467 -9.33 -2.02 -22.35
C GLU A 467 -9.39 -3.54 -22.21
N SER A 468 -10.60 -4.11 -22.28
CA SER A 468 -10.80 -5.56 -22.31
C SER A 468 -10.65 -6.09 -23.73
N ARG A 469 -9.93 -7.21 -23.90
CA ARG A 469 -9.60 -7.77 -25.21
C ARG A 469 -9.91 -9.27 -25.26
N GLU A 470 -10.60 -9.66 -26.34
CA GLU A 470 -10.93 -11.05 -26.66
C GLU A 470 -9.92 -11.69 -27.65
N ASN A 471 -8.96 -10.90 -28.13
CA ASN A 471 -7.96 -11.29 -29.13
C ASN A 471 -6.67 -10.48 -28.98
N ASN A 472 -5.66 -10.75 -29.83
CA ASN A 472 -4.36 -10.08 -29.83
C ASN A 472 -4.29 -8.91 -30.83
N GLU A 473 -5.41 -8.31 -31.22
CA GLU A 473 -5.38 -7.09 -32.04
C GLU A 473 -4.82 -5.90 -31.26
N SER A 474 -4.19 -4.98 -32.00
CA SER A 474 -3.63 -3.77 -31.40
C SER A 474 -4.69 -2.90 -30.76
N VAL A 475 -4.33 -2.23 -29.69
CA VAL A 475 -5.15 -1.26 -28.97
C VAL A 475 -4.54 0.12 -29.14
N TYR A 476 -5.31 1.04 -29.68
CA TYR A 476 -4.90 2.42 -29.89
C TYR A 476 -5.47 3.33 -28.81
N PHE A 477 -4.58 3.95 -28.05
CA PHE A 477 -4.92 4.89 -27.00
C PHE A 477 -4.58 6.31 -27.47
N GLU A 478 -5.62 7.08 -27.78
CA GLU A 478 -5.50 8.46 -28.23
C GLU A 478 -5.37 9.45 -27.06
N SER A 479 -4.73 10.58 -27.31
CA SER A 479 -4.72 11.76 -26.43
C SER A 479 -4.31 11.46 -25.00
N ILE A 480 -3.21 10.72 -24.83
CA ILE A 480 -2.61 10.42 -23.53
C ILE A 480 -1.66 11.57 -23.15
N GLU A 481 -1.67 11.99 -21.90
CA GLU A 481 -0.75 13.00 -21.38
C GLU A 481 0.72 12.56 -21.55
N PRO A 482 1.63 13.45 -21.99
CA PRO A 482 3.05 13.14 -22.09
C PRO A 482 3.65 12.80 -20.72
N ARG A 483 4.04 11.54 -20.55
CA ARG A 483 4.77 11.04 -19.38
C ARG A 483 5.26 9.60 -19.58
N ILE A 484 5.98 9.12 -18.58
CA ILE A 484 6.42 7.72 -18.54
C ILE A 484 5.31 6.85 -17.98
N TYR A 485 5.00 5.76 -18.68
CA TYR A 485 3.95 4.81 -18.34
C TYR A 485 4.50 3.40 -18.14
N THR A 486 3.72 2.61 -17.43
CA THR A 486 3.87 1.15 -17.32
C THR A 486 2.65 0.49 -17.96
N LEU A 487 2.85 -0.62 -18.68
CA LEU A 487 1.77 -1.47 -19.14
C LEU A 487 1.65 -2.70 -18.24
N ARG A 488 0.41 -3.19 -18.10
CA ARG A 488 0.14 -4.52 -17.58
C ARG A 488 -1.05 -5.15 -18.30
N ILE A 489 -1.08 -6.47 -18.32
CA ILE A 489 -2.27 -7.24 -18.64
C ILE A 489 -2.74 -8.01 -17.41
N ILE A 490 -4.02 -8.17 -17.31
CA ILE A 490 -4.71 -8.98 -16.30
C ILE A 490 -5.48 -10.05 -17.06
N TYR A 491 -5.24 -11.31 -16.76
CA TYR A 491 -6.10 -12.39 -17.28
C TYR A 491 -7.39 -12.42 -16.48
N ASP A 492 -8.49 -12.04 -17.11
CA ASP A 492 -9.84 -11.99 -16.52
C ASP A 492 -10.51 -13.36 -16.70
N ASP A 493 -10.11 -14.31 -15.84
CA ASP A 493 -10.50 -15.71 -15.98
C ASP A 493 -12.00 -15.94 -15.74
N ASN A 494 -12.67 -15.06 -14.99
CA ASN A 494 -14.11 -15.14 -14.71
C ASN A 494 -14.96 -14.19 -15.58
N LYS A 495 -14.34 -13.39 -16.45
CA LYS A 495 -14.98 -12.50 -17.44
C LYS A 495 -15.87 -11.41 -16.84
N ASN A 496 -15.47 -10.88 -15.70
CA ASN A 496 -16.22 -9.83 -15.01
C ASN A 496 -15.69 -8.41 -15.26
N GLY A 497 -14.59 -8.26 -16.01
CA GLY A 497 -14.00 -6.98 -16.40
C GLY A 497 -13.13 -6.31 -15.32
N ILE A 498 -12.84 -7.00 -14.23
CA ILE A 498 -12.00 -6.51 -13.14
C ILE A 498 -11.05 -7.61 -12.67
N TRP A 499 -9.95 -7.21 -12.04
CA TRP A 499 -9.05 -8.16 -11.37
C TRP A 499 -9.66 -8.73 -10.10
N ASP A 500 -9.59 -10.05 -9.94
CA ASP A 500 -10.02 -10.76 -8.75
C ASP A 500 -8.85 -11.34 -7.96
N THR A 501 -8.85 -11.03 -6.66
CA THR A 501 -7.88 -11.59 -5.72
C THR A 501 -8.19 -13.05 -5.36
N GLY A 502 -7.21 -13.72 -4.76
CA GLY A 502 -7.35 -15.08 -4.26
C GLY A 502 -8.12 -15.19 -2.94
N ASN A 503 -8.36 -16.45 -2.55
CA ASN A 503 -8.95 -16.83 -1.25
C ASN A 503 -8.30 -18.11 -0.76
N TYR A 504 -7.69 -18.07 0.42
CA TYR A 504 -6.96 -19.21 0.97
C TYR A 504 -7.87 -20.40 1.32
N LEU A 505 -9.02 -20.13 1.96
CA LEU A 505 -9.94 -21.21 2.35
C LEU A 505 -10.60 -21.90 1.16
N GLU A 506 -10.84 -21.16 0.08
CA GLU A 506 -11.37 -21.68 -1.19
C GLU A 506 -10.28 -22.29 -2.07
N LYS A 507 -9.00 -22.21 -1.67
CA LYS A 507 -7.82 -22.62 -2.46
C LYS A 507 -7.73 -21.91 -3.82
N LYS A 508 -8.27 -20.72 -3.88
CA LYS A 508 -8.27 -19.88 -5.10
C LYS A 508 -7.05 -18.95 -5.08
N GLN A 509 -6.24 -19.01 -6.14
CA GLN A 509 -5.19 -18.04 -6.40
C GLN A 509 -5.79 -16.75 -6.99
N ALA A 510 -5.07 -15.64 -6.90
CA ALA A 510 -5.44 -14.40 -7.57
C ALA A 510 -5.33 -14.54 -9.09
N GLU A 511 -6.11 -13.76 -9.83
CA GLU A 511 -5.95 -13.66 -11.28
C GLU A 511 -4.58 -13.10 -11.63
N GLN A 512 -3.98 -13.66 -12.66
CA GLN A 512 -2.61 -13.37 -13.02
C GLN A 512 -2.48 -12.00 -13.66
N ILE A 513 -1.54 -11.20 -13.15
CA ILE A 513 -1.10 -9.95 -13.75
C ILE A 513 0.31 -10.13 -14.34
N ILE A 514 0.51 -9.63 -15.54
CA ILE A 514 1.83 -9.58 -16.16
C ILE A 514 2.15 -8.12 -16.46
N TYR A 515 3.23 -7.64 -15.89
CA TYR A 515 3.76 -6.31 -16.15
C TYR A 515 4.74 -6.33 -17.32
N TYR A 516 4.64 -5.32 -18.17
CA TYR A 516 5.65 -5.10 -19.19
C TYR A 516 6.96 -4.62 -18.54
N SER A 517 8.07 -5.22 -18.91
CA SER A 517 9.36 -5.00 -18.24
C SER A 517 10.00 -3.63 -18.50
N LYS A 518 9.54 -2.90 -19.53
CA LYS A 518 10.08 -1.60 -19.91
C LYS A 518 9.09 -0.49 -19.64
N LYS A 519 9.60 0.68 -19.30
CA LYS A 519 8.79 1.90 -19.20
C LYS A 519 8.61 2.49 -20.60
N ILE A 520 7.46 3.10 -20.83
CA ILE A 520 7.07 3.69 -22.11
C ILE A 520 7.06 5.20 -21.98
N ASP A 521 7.88 5.89 -22.75
CA ASP A 521 7.96 7.35 -22.81
C ASP A 521 7.00 7.85 -23.89
N VAL A 522 5.83 8.33 -23.50
CA VAL A 522 4.88 8.98 -24.40
C VAL A 522 5.17 10.48 -24.39
N ARG A 523 5.44 11.04 -25.56
CA ARG A 523 5.76 12.46 -25.75
C ARG A 523 4.65 13.17 -26.52
N ALA A 524 4.55 14.48 -26.33
CA ALA A 524 3.61 15.32 -27.04
C ALA A 524 3.81 15.23 -28.55
N ASN A 525 2.73 15.13 -29.30
CA ASN A 525 2.68 15.02 -30.75
C ASN A 525 3.42 13.78 -31.32
N TRP A 526 3.54 12.70 -30.55
CA TRP A 526 4.17 11.45 -30.97
C TRP A 526 3.15 10.31 -30.98
N ASP A 527 3.23 9.47 -32.02
CA ASP A 527 2.61 8.16 -32.08
C ASP A 527 3.64 7.11 -31.68
N VAL A 528 3.39 6.46 -30.55
CA VAL A 528 4.30 5.44 -29.98
C VAL A 528 3.72 4.06 -30.31
N GLU A 529 4.52 3.23 -30.99
CA GLU A 529 4.22 1.83 -31.24
C GLU A 529 4.93 0.96 -30.20
N GLN A 530 4.14 0.12 -29.52
CA GLN A 530 4.69 -0.76 -28.50
C GLN A 530 4.22 -2.20 -28.67
N GLU A 531 5.17 -3.12 -28.76
CA GLU A 531 4.91 -4.54 -28.70
C GLU A 531 5.13 -5.06 -27.27
N PHE A 532 4.10 -5.69 -26.70
CA PHE A 532 4.15 -6.33 -25.39
C PHE A 532 4.15 -7.84 -25.59
N ARG A 533 5.34 -8.47 -25.53
CA ARG A 533 5.47 -9.94 -25.63
C ARG A 533 5.40 -10.57 -24.27
N ILE A 534 4.48 -11.52 -24.10
CA ILE A 534 4.33 -12.29 -22.86
C ILE A 534 5.35 -13.43 -22.89
N GLY A 535 6.08 -13.56 -21.77
CA GLY A 535 7.07 -14.64 -21.58
C GLY A 535 8.51 -14.26 -22.00
N GLU A 536 8.75 -12.99 -22.33
CA GLU A 536 10.12 -12.45 -22.55
C GLU A 536 10.66 -11.69 -21.36
#